data_a7fef4562bfe3cd18c4d692e4dbcd0ad
#
_entry.id   a7fef4562bfe3cd18c4d692e4dbcd0ad
#
_cell.length_a   1.000
_cell.length_b   1.000
_cell.length_c   1.000
_cell.angle_alpha   90.00
_cell.angle_beta   90.00
_cell.angle_gamma   90.00
#
_symmetry.space_group_name_H-M   'P 1'
#
loop_
_entity.id
_entity.type
_entity.pdbx_description
1 polymer ?
#
loop_
_entity_poly.entity_id
_entity_poly.type
_entity_poly.pdbx_seq_one_letter_code
_entity_poly.pdbx_strand_id
1 'polypeptide(L)'
;MNMKTPFSRRLTRLLPSYLAALCLLAPGGRLLADTFTLPEQLIGVTQGFLEFTVEDYLASSQTEGRYEIQVNNLDPRLRMPLCDRQLDASLESPAQPIGRVTIRVRCEGSSPWTVFVPAQVRLFRHVVTVVRPLKRESIVSEQDVNLRERDVGLLNQGFLSSLDQAIGLKVIRPTVMDQVLTPQHLEQAEVVRKGDQVVITARSGTLSVRMPGEALSKGGQSEQIRVRNLNSKRVVKARVTGPGQVEVAM
;
A
#
# COMPACT_ATOMS: atom_id res chain seq x y z
N MET A 1 69.21 -19.81 -27.07
CA MET A 1 69.80 -20.65 -28.13
C MET A 1 68.96 -20.41 -29.36
N ASN A 2 69.51 -19.57 -30.17
CA ASN A 2 69.88 -19.78 -31.60
C ASN A 2 68.69 -20.05 -32.51
N MET A 3 68.34 -19.07 -33.27
CA MET A 3 68.95 -18.69 -34.60
C MET A 3 68.10 -19.32 -35.72
N LYS A 4 67.63 -18.67 -36.72
CA LYS A 4 68.08 -17.71 -37.68
C LYS A 4 66.99 -17.56 -38.74
N THR A 5 66.74 -16.36 -39.19
CA THR A 5 66.24 -16.07 -40.53
C THR A 5 67.22 -16.69 -41.62
N PRO A 6 66.92 -16.73 -42.90
CA PRO A 6 66.54 -15.57 -43.71
C PRO A 6 65.76 -15.80 -45.02
N PHE A 7 65.30 -14.71 -45.66
CA PHE A 7 65.48 -14.31 -47.08
C PHE A 7 64.84 -15.18 -48.18
N SER A 8 64.18 -14.77 -49.20
CA SER A 8 64.32 -13.59 -50.07
C SER A 8 63.32 -13.64 -51.23
N ARG A 9 63.01 -12.43 -51.68
CA ARG A 9 62.91 -12.01 -53.08
C ARG A 9 61.67 -12.30 -53.92
N ARG A 10 60.94 -11.14 -54.11
CA ARG A 10 60.66 -10.54 -55.44
C ARG A 10 60.03 -11.40 -56.51
N LEU A 11 58.83 -11.02 -56.96
CA LEU A 11 58.71 -10.50 -58.34
C LEU A 11 57.40 -9.77 -58.56
N THR A 12 57.55 -8.56 -58.99
CA THR A 12 56.58 -7.65 -59.59
C THR A 12 55.97 -8.23 -60.87
N ARG A 13 54.65 -7.91 -61.07
CA ARG A 13 54.07 -7.49 -62.36
C ARG A 13 52.62 -7.19 -62.23
N LEU A 14 52.25 -5.90 -62.27
CA LEU A 14 51.56 -5.19 -63.31
C LEU A 14 50.13 -5.69 -63.62
N LEU A 15 49.10 -4.91 -63.05
CA LEU A 15 47.91 -4.27 -63.68
C LEU A 15 47.29 -4.93 -64.93
N PRO A 16 45.93 -4.83 -65.14
CA PRO A 16 45.18 -3.58 -65.02
C PRO A 16 43.76 -3.69 -64.46
N SER A 17 43.33 -2.58 -63.90
CA SER A 17 42.02 -1.95 -63.81
C SER A 17 40.90 -2.58 -64.63
N TYR A 18 39.89 -3.10 -63.99
CA TYR A 18 38.50 -2.98 -64.37
C TYR A 18 37.65 -3.01 -63.07
N LEU A 19 37.57 -1.86 -62.51
CA LEU A 19 36.63 -1.58 -61.43
C LEU A 19 35.34 -1.17 -62.09
N ALA A 20 34.50 -2.14 -62.39
CA ALA A 20 33.12 -1.88 -62.70
C ALA A 20 32.36 -1.57 -61.44
N ALA A 21 31.91 -0.36 -61.37
CA ALA A 21 31.01 0.17 -60.34
C ALA A 21 29.76 -0.67 -60.23
N LEU A 22 29.71 -1.56 -59.23
CA LEU A 22 28.46 -2.16 -58.72
C LEU A 22 28.01 -1.35 -57.51
N CYS A 23 27.57 -0.12 -57.79
CA CYS A 23 26.87 0.72 -56.80
C CYS A 23 25.47 0.15 -56.56
N LEU A 24 25.31 -0.45 -55.40
CA LEU A 24 24.27 -0.15 -54.45
C LEU A 24 22.87 0.13 -54.99
N LEU A 25 22.14 -0.89 -55.27
CA LEU A 25 20.71 -0.93 -55.08
C LEU A 25 20.45 -1.65 -53.76
N ALA A 26 20.72 -0.95 -52.65
CA ALA A 26 20.07 -1.28 -51.38
C ALA A 26 18.59 -0.95 -51.59
N PRO A 27 17.66 -1.93 -51.48
CA PRO A 27 16.26 -1.59 -51.40
C PRO A 27 16.12 -0.79 -50.09
N GLY A 28 15.87 0.51 -50.26
CA GLY A 28 15.46 1.37 -49.16
C GLY A 28 14.25 0.73 -48.56
N GLY A 29 14.44 0.02 -47.47
CA GLY A 29 13.33 -0.42 -46.61
C GLY A 29 12.58 0.83 -46.25
N ARG A 30 11.41 1.04 -46.88
CA ARG A 30 10.42 2.01 -46.43
C ARG A 30 10.10 1.56 -45.00
N LEU A 31 10.66 2.27 -44.01
CA LEU A 31 10.09 2.31 -42.67
C LEU A 31 8.65 2.73 -42.89
N LEU A 32 7.72 1.78 -42.84
CA LEU A 32 6.31 2.09 -42.73
C LEU A 32 6.21 2.84 -41.40
N ALA A 33 6.16 4.16 -41.51
CA ALA A 33 5.83 4.98 -40.36
C ALA A 33 4.46 4.52 -39.88
N ASP A 34 4.39 4.05 -38.63
CA ASP A 34 3.12 3.70 -38.03
C ASP A 34 2.17 4.89 -38.17
N THR A 35 1.08 4.69 -38.90
CA THR A 35 0.08 5.73 -39.15
C THR A 35 -0.95 5.81 -38.03
N PHE A 36 -0.84 4.92 -37.05
CA PHE A 36 -1.77 4.77 -35.94
C PHE A 36 -1.04 4.60 -34.62
N THR A 37 -1.63 5.11 -33.56
CA THR A 37 -1.30 4.76 -32.19
C THR A 37 -1.93 3.40 -31.87
N LEU A 38 -1.10 2.42 -31.57
CA LEU A 38 -1.52 1.03 -31.32
C LEU A 38 -1.87 0.80 -29.83
N PRO A 39 -2.65 -0.25 -29.52
CA PRO A 39 -2.98 -0.63 -28.14
C PRO A 39 -1.76 -0.80 -27.24
N GLU A 40 -0.67 -1.39 -27.76
CA GLU A 40 0.57 -1.64 -27.03
C GLU A 40 1.22 -0.32 -26.54
N GLN A 41 1.13 0.73 -27.33
CA GLN A 41 1.65 2.07 -26.95
C GLN A 41 0.79 2.67 -25.82
N LEU A 42 -0.54 2.52 -25.89
CA LEU A 42 -1.46 2.97 -24.84
C LEU A 42 -1.21 2.22 -23.53
N ILE A 43 -0.99 0.89 -23.61
CA ILE A 43 -0.65 0.05 -22.47
C ILE A 43 0.69 0.50 -21.86
N GLY A 44 1.72 0.73 -22.68
CA GLY A 44 3.03 1.19 -22.21
C GLY A 44 2.98 2.56 -21.52
N VAL A 45 2.26 3.53 -22.09
CA VAL A 45 2.07 4.86 -21.47
C VAL A 45 1.32 4.74 -20.14
N THR A 46 0.27 3.91 -20.12
CA THR A 46 -0.51 3.64 -18.90
C THR A 46 0.34 2.98 -17.81
N GLN A 47 1.16 2.00 -18.18
CA GLN A 47 2.05 1.32 -17.25
C GLN A 47 3.05 2.29 -16.62
N GLY A 48 3.77 3.08 -17.42
CA GLY A 48 4.74 4.05 -16.92
C GLY A 48 4.11 5.15 -16.06
N PHE A 49 2.92 5.63 -16.45
CA PHE A 49 2.16 6.59 -15.63
C PHE A 49 1.77 6.02 -14.27
N LEU A 50 1.28 4.77 -14.24
CA LEU A 50 0.89 4.11 -12.99
C LEU A 50 2.08 3.82 -12.09
N GLU A 51 3.22 3.39 -12.62
CA GLU A 51 4.45 3.17 -11.85
C GLU A 51 4.84 4.45 -11.11
N PHE A 52 4.95 5.56 -11.83
CA PHE A 52 5.24 6.86 -11.23
C PHE A 52 4.20 7.29 -10.18
N THR A 53 2.91 7.16 -10.52
CA THR A 53 1.82 7.61 -9.64
C THR A 53 1.72 6.79 -8.36
N VAL A 54 1.96 5.47 -8.43
CA VAL A 54 1.96 4.58 -7.25
C VAL A 54 3.17 4.88 -6.37
N GLU A 55 4.36 5.07 -6.94
CA GLU A 55 5.56 5.43 -6.18
C GLU A 55 5.40 6.77 -5.46
N ASP A 56 4.86 7.79 -6.14
CA ASP A 56 4.57 9.09 -5.54
C ASP A 56 3.54 8.98 -4.41
N TYR A 57 2.49 8.17 -4.61
CA TYR A 57 1.50 7.89 -3.58
C TYR A 57 2.11 7.21 -2.34
N LEU A 58 2.96 6.22 -2.52
CA LEU A 58 3.64 5.52 -1.41
C LEU A 58 4.58 6.47 -0.66
N ALA A 59 5.36 7.27 -1.39
CA ALA A 59 6.26 8.25 -0.81
C ALA A 59 5.50 9.34 -0.03
N SER A 60 4.46 9.92 -0.62
CA SER A 60 3.67 10.99 0.01
C SER A 60 2.88 10.52 1.23
N SER A 61 2.38 9.29 1.21
CA SER A 61 1.65 8.68 2.33
C SER A 61 2.56 8.03 3.38
N GLN A 62 3.88 8.09 3.21
CA GLN A 62 4.86 7.41 4.06
C GLN A 62 4.51 5.92 4.27
N THR A 63 4.03 5.30 3.21
CA THR A 63 3.52 3.94 3.24
C THR A 63 4.54 3.01 2.59
N GLU A 64 4.97 1.99 3.33
CA GLU A 64 5.78 0.91 2.79
C GLU A 64 4.88 -0.22 2.26
N GLY A 65 5.29 -0.81 1.14
CA GLY A 65 4.58 -1.93 0.54
C GLY A 65 5.16 -2.32 -0.81
N ARG A 66 4.88 -3.52 -1.24
CA ARG A 66 5.18 -4.00 -2.59
C ARG A 66 3.94 -3.81 -3.46
N TYR A 67 4.11 -3.33 -4.67
CA TYR A 67 3.00 -3.19 -5.60
C TYR A 67 3.18 -4.01 -6.86
N GLU A 68 2.06 -4.33 -7.50
CA GLU A 68 1.99 -4.98 -8.80
C GLU A 68 0.97 -4.24 -9.65
N ILE A 69 1.36 -3.89 -10.87
CA ILE A 69 0.49 -3.21 -11.84
C ILE A 69 0.20 -4.17 -12.98
N GLN A 70 -1.06 -4.32 -13.30
CA GLN A 70 -1.53 -5.09 -14.45
C GLN A 70 -2.46 -4.22 -15.28
N VAL A 71 -1.96 -3.74 -16.42
CA VAL A 71 -2.80 -3.05 -17.41
C VAL A 71 -3.60 -4.07 -18.20
N ASN A 72 -4.89 -3.86 -18.33
CA ASN A 72 -5.75 -4.76 -19.06
C ASN A 72 -5.48 -4.67 -20.57
N ASN A 73 -5.59 -5.80 -21.25
CA ASN A 73 -5.50 -5.83 -22.71
C ASN A 73 -6.61 -4.99 -23.31
N LEU A 74 -6.24 -4.16 -24.29
CA LEU A 74 -7.17 -3.43 -25.12
C LEU A 74 -7.57 -4.26 -26.35
N ASP A 75 -8.66 -3.88 -27.03
CA ASP A 75 -9.04 -4.52 -28.27
C ASP A 75 -7.90 -4.43 -29.30
N PRO A 76 -7.36 -5.54 -29.83
CA PRO A 76 -6.26 -5.53 -30.80
C PRO A 76 -6.62 -4.80 -32.10
N ARG A 77 -7.89 -4.52 -32.34
CA ARG A 77 -8.39 -3.80 -33.51
C ARG A 77 -8.42 -2.27 -33.29
N LEU A 78 -8.21 -1.82 -32.04
CA LEU A 78 -8.19 -0.40 -31.74
C LEU A 78 -7.08 0.29 -32.53
N ARG A 79 -7.47 1.32 -33.29
CA ARG A 79 -6.56 2.16 -34.07
C ARG A 79 -6.93 3.61 -33.83
N MET A 80 -6.06 4.31 -33.16
CA MET A 80 -6.21 5.76 -32.94
C MET A 80 -5.31 6.49 -33.93
N PRO A 81 -5.70 7.68 -34.42
CA PRO A 81 -4.79 8.50 -35.21
C PRO A 81 -3.44 8.68 -34.50
N LEU A 82 -2.34 8.68 -35.26
CA LEU A 82 -1.03 8.95 -34.71
C LEU A 82 -1.04 10.30 -34.00
N CYS A 83 -0.56 10.29 -32.74
CA CYS A 83 -0.40 11.51 -31.98
C CYS A 83 0.92 12.21 -32.36
N ASP A 84 0.85 13.45 -32.84
CA ASP A 84 2.01 14.29 -33.15
C ASP A 84 2.60 14.99 -31.93
N ARG A 85 2.06 14.71 -30.73
CA ARG A 85 2.53 15.19 -29.42
C ARG A 85 2.69 14.01 -28.45
N GLN A 86 3.33 14.29 -27.34
CA GLN A 86 3.38 13.33 -26.24
C GLN A 86 1.95 13.05 -25.72
N LEU A 87 1.66 11.78 -25.47
CA LEU A 87 0.40 11.37 -24.89
C LEU A 87 0.33 11.83 -23.43
N ASP A 88 -0.79 12.44 -23.07
CA ASP A 88 -1.11 12.81 -21.69
C ASP A 88 -1.86 11.67 -21.02
N ALA A 89 -1.42 11.26 -19.82
CA ALA A 89 -2.07 10.25 -19.03
C ALA A 89 -2.46 10.81 -17.66
N SER A 90 -3.68 10.52 -17.24
CA SER A 90 -4.19 10.95 -15.93
C SER A 90 -5.07 9.89 -15.29
N LEU A 91 -5.04 9.84 -13.97
CA LEU A 91 -5.92 8.95 -13.19
C LEU A 91 -7.37 9.48 -13.26
N GLU A 92 -8.26 8.71 -13.84
CA GLU A 92 -9.68 9.07 -13.94
C GLU A 92 -10.46 8.61 -12.73
N SER A 93 -10.25 7.37 -12.31
CA SER A 93 -10.88 6.80 -11.12
C SER A 93 -10.13 5.56 -10.63
N PRO A 94 -10.16 5.27 -9.33
CA PRO A 94 -10.57 6.12 -8.20
C PRO A 94 -9.53 7.22 -7.91
N ALA A 95 -9.76 8.05 -6.89
CA ALA A 95 -8.81 9.11 -6.51
C ALA A 95 -7.45 8.59 -6.01
N GLN A 96 -7.40 7.37 -5.50
CA GLN A 96 -6.16 6.69 -5.09
C GLN A 96 -5.77 5.65 -6.14
N PRO A 97 -4.47 5.54 -6.48
CA PRO A 97 -4.01 4.63 -7.53
C PRO A 97 -3.91 3.17 -7.04
N ILE A 98 -4.92 2.66 -6.34
CA ILE A 98 -4.95 1.32 -5.76
C ILE A 98 -6.27 0.62 -6.12
N GLY A 99 -6.21 -0.69 -6.34
CA GLY A 99 -7.34 -1.50 -6.73
C GLY A 99 -7.60 -1.43 -8.23
N ARG A 100 -8.86 -1.42 -8.63
CA ARG A 100 -9.24 -1.23 -10.04
C ARG A 100 -9.17 0.25 -10.37
N VAL A 101 -8.34 0.60 -11.32
CA VAL A 101 -8.11 1.98 -11.76
C VAL A 101 -8.44 2.13 -13.25
N THR A 102 -8.83 3.33 -13.62
CA THR A 102 -9.02 3.71 -15.02
C THR A 102 -8.13 4.90 -15.30
N ILE A 103 -7.29 4.79 -16.32
CA ILE A 103 -6.39 5.83 -16.77
C ILE A 103 -6.94 6.43 -18.05
N ARG A 104 -7.08 7.74 -18.06
CA ARG A 104 -7.43 8.51 -19.23
C ARG A 104 -6.14 8.84 -19.98
N VAL A 105 -6.00 8.28 -21.19
CA VAL A 105 -4.90 8.59 -22.11
C VAL A 105 -5.44 9.50 -23.22
N ARG A 106 -4.80 10.64 -23.43
CA ARG A 106 -5.26 11.68 -24.32
C ARG A 106 -4.17 12.12 -25.28
N CYS A 107 -4.55 12.32 -26.52
CA CYS A 107 -3.76 13.07 -27.50
C CYS A 107 -4.33 14.47 -27.64
N GLU A 108 -3.49 15.48 -27.48
CA GLU A 108 -3.83 16.90 -27.70
C GLU A 108 -3.15 17.47 -28.95
N GLY A 109 -2.86 16.60 -29.93
CA GLY A 109 -2.25 16.97 -31.19
C GLY A 109 -3.25 17.47 -32.24
N SER A 110 -2.83 17.39 -33.50
CA SER A 110 -3.65 17.82 -34.66
C SER A 110 -4.94 17.03 -34.86
N SER A 111 -4.97 15.77 -34.36
CA SER A 111 -6.15 14.89 -34.36
C SER A 111 -6.44 14.44 -32.94
N PRO A 112 -7.18 15.22 -32.12
CA PRO A 112 -7.38 14.92 -30.71
C PRO A 112 -8.25 13.67 -30.50
N TRP A 113 -7.89 12.86 -29.51
CA TRP A 113 -8.67 11.70 -29.11
C TRP A 113 -8.43 11.37 -27.62
N THR A 114 -9.30 10.56 -27.04
CA THR A 114 -9.19 10.11 -25.65
C THR A 114 -9.55 8.62 -25.57
N VAL A 115 -8.76 7.85 -24.84
CA VAL A 115 -8.99 6.44 -24.56
C VAL A 115 -8.91 6.21 -23.07
N PHE A 116 -9.84 5.41 -22.54
CA PHE A 116 -9.82 4.99 -21.13
C PHE A 116 -9.24 3.59 -21.05
N VAL A 117 -8.14 3.47 -20.33
CA VAL A 117 -7.39 2.22 -20.17
C VAL A 117 -7.60 1.69 -18.76
N PRO A 118 -8.32 0.56 -18.60
CA PRO A 118 -8.50 -0.06 -17.29
C PRO A 118 -7.23 -0.82 -16.87
N ALA A 119 -6.90 -0.72 -15.59
CA ALA A 119 -5.79 -1.45 -14.98
C ALA A 119 -6.14 -1.92 -13.57
N GLN A 120 -5.34 -2.84 -13.05
CA GLN A 120 -5.40 -3.32 -11.68
C GLN A 120 -4.08 -3.00 -10.99
N VAL A 121 -4.14 -2.27 -9.89
CA VAL A 121 -3.01 -2.01 -9.01
C VAL A 121 -3.23 -2.78 -7.71
N ARG A 122 -2.37 -3.73 -7.42
CA ARG A 122 -2.36 -4.47 -6.15
C ARG A 122 -1.29 -3.85 -5.26
N LEU A 123 -1.64 -3.58 -4.02
CA LEU A 123 -0.70 -3.10 -3.03
C LEU A 123 -0.63 -4.10 -1.88
N PHE A 124 0.52 -4.74 -1.74
CA PHE A 124 0.77 -5.74 -0.71
C PHE A 124 1.43 -5.10 0.50
N ARG A 125 0.82 -5.30 1.67
CA ARG A 125 1.34 -4.84 2.96
C ARG A 125 1.21 -5.92 4.02
N HIS A 126 2.08 -5.84 5.02
CA HIS A 126 1.91 -6.66 6.21
C HIS A 126 0.71 -6.16 7.01
N VAL A 127 -0.23 -7.06 7.24
CA VAL A 127 -1.45 -6.80 8.00
C VAL A 127 -1.63 -7.86 9.08
N VAL A 128 -2.30 -7.50 10.15
CA VAL A 128 -2.59 -8.42 11.25
C VAL A 128 -3.64 -9.43 10.79
N THR A 129 -3.30 -10.72 10.87
CA THR A 129 -4.17 -11.85 10.55
C THR A 129 -4.34 -12.75 11.76
N VAL A 130 -5.49 -13.42 11.83
CA VAL A 130 -5.85 -14.33 12.91
C VAL A 130 -5.21 -15.70 12.67
N VAL A 131 -4.45 -16.22 13.66
CA VAL A 131 -3.80 -17.54 13.60
C VAL A 131 -4.78 -18.66 13.98
N ARG A 132 -5.67 -18.40 14.93
CA ARG A 132 -6.71 -19.34 15.39
C ARG A 132 -8.05 -18.61 15.60
N PRO A 133 -9.18 -19.27 15.42
CA PRO A 133 -10.49 -18.62 15.54
C PRO A 133 -10.67 -17.94 16.89
N LEU A 134 -11.11 -16.67 16.89
CA LEU A 134 -11.38 -15.89 18.10
C LEU A 134 -12.88 -15.78 18.32
N LYS A 135 -13.30 -16.04 19.55
CA LYS A 135 -14.70 -15.90 19.97
C LYS A 135 -14.98 -14.46 20.38
N ARG A 136 -16.23 -14.07 20.29
CA ARG A 136 -16.68 -12.80 20.86
C ARG A 136 -16.31 -12.73 22.34
N GLU A 137 -15.98 -11.55 22.84
CA GLU A 137 -15.55 -11.24 24.21
C GLU A 137 -14.16 -11.78 24.58
N SER A 138 -13.47 -12.52 23.73
CA SER A 138 -12.09 -12.92 23.99
C SER A 138 -11.12 -11.74 23.86
N ILE A 139 -10.06 -11.75 24.66
CA ILE A 139 -8.97 -10.78 24.55
C ILE A 139 -7.92 -11.33 23.61
N VAL A 140 -7.50 -10.51 22.65
CA VAL A 140 -6.46 -10.88 21.68
C VAL A 140 -5.12 -10.98 22.40
N SER A 141 -4.45 -12.12 22.27
CA SER A 141 -3.10 -12.36 22.74
C SER A 141 -2.11 -12.44 21.57
N GLU A 142 -0.82 -12.35 21.87
CA GLU A 142 0.24 -12.45 20.86
C GLU A 142 0.20 -13.78 20.07
N GLN A 143 -0.27 -14.86 20.70
CA GLN A 143 -0.39 -16.18 20.06
C GLN A 143 -1.58 -16.27 19.08
N ASP A 144 -2.50 -15.33 19.13
CA ASP A 144 -3.74 -15.35 18.33
C ASP A 144 -3.58 -14.70 16.99
N VAL A 145 -2.54 -13.89 16.80
CA VAL A 145 -2.35 -13.02 15.64
C VAL A 145 -0.92 -13.09 15.11
N ASN A 146 -0.78 -12.86 13.83
CA ASN A 146 0.53 -12.65 13.19
C ASN A 146 0.43 -11.60 12.07
N LEU A 147 1.59 -11.16 11.59
CA LEU A 147 1.67 -10.30 10.41
C LEU A 147 1.80 -11.19 9.17
N ARG A 148 0.94 -10.95 8.18
CA ARG A 148 1.02 -11.58 6.86
C ARG A 148 0.85 -10.55 5.76
N GLU A 149 1.56 -10.76 4.67
CA GLU A 149 1.40 -9.93 3.48
C GLU A 149 0.04 -10.21 2.82
N ARG A 150 -0.74 -9.14 2.58
CA ARG A 150 -2.05 -9.19 1.92
C ARG A 150 -2.20 -8.01 0.95
N ASP A 151 -2.97 -8.22 -0.10
CA ASP A 151 -3.39 -7.13 -0.98
C ASP A 151 -4.39 -6.23 -0.24
N VAL A 152 -3.92 -5.04 0.14
CA VAL A 152 -4.73 -4.07 0.88
C VAL A 152 -5.70 -3.29 0.00
N GLY A 153 -5.51 -3.31 -1.33
CA GLY A 153 -6.46 -2.72 -2.28
C GLY A 153 -7.84 -3.37 -2.28
N LEU A 154 -7.96 -4.57 -1.70
CA LEU A 154 -9.23 -5.28 -1.53
C LEU A 154 -9.87 -5.07 -0.15
N LEU A 155 -9.19 -4.39 0.77
CA LEU A 155 -9.61 -4.22 2.17
C LEU A 155 -10.37 -2.92 2.38
N ASN A 156 -11.67 -2.93 2.17
CA ASN A 156 -12.54 -1.73 2.29
C ASN A 156 -12.82 -1.30 3.74
N GLN A 157 -12.50 -2.15 4.73
CA GLN A 157 -12.81 -1.89 6.15
C GLN A 157 -11.59 -1.44 6.96
N GLY A 158 -10.49 -1.10 6.29
CA GLY A 158 -9.21 -0.84 6.93
C GLY A 158 -8.53 -2.13 7.42
N PHE A 159 -7.35 -1.99 8.00
CA PHE A 159 -6.56 -3.08 8.53
C PHE A 159 -5.63 -2.56 9.63
N LEU A 160 -5.11 -3.48 10.45
CA LEU A 160 -4.09 -3.19 11.45
C LEU A 160 -2.72 -3.56 10.87
N SER A 161 -1.74 -2.66 11.00
CA SER A 161 -0.39 -2.81 10.44
C SER A 161 0.66 -3.30 11.46
N SER A 162 0.33 -3.31 12.75
CA SER A 162 1.20 -3.85 13.81
C SER A 162 0.41 -4.68 14.81
N LEU A 163 1.08 -5.65 15.44
CA LEU A 163 0.45 -6.54 16.42
C LEU A 163 -0.03 -5.76 17.66
N ASP A 164 0.69 -4.73 18.08
CA ASP A 164 0.36 -3.90 19.24
C ASP A 164 -1.00 -3.19 19.09
N GLN A 165 -1.45 -2.96 17.87
CA GLN A 165 -2.79 -2.40 17.60
C GLN A 165 -3.92 -3.38 17.91
N ALA A 166 -3.63 -4.67 18.04
CA ALA A 166 -4.61 -5.72 18.28
C ALA A 166 -4.50 -6.34 19.67
N ILE A 167 -3.27 -6.55 20.15
CA ILE A 167 -3.01 -7.24 21.41
C ILE A 167 -3.63 -6.47 22.57
N GLY A 168 -4.31 -7.20 23.47
CA GLY A 168 -5.02 -6.62 24.61
C GLY A 168 -6.40 -6.06 24.31
N LEU A 169 -6.80 -5.96 23.03
CA LEU A 169 -8.14 -5.55 22.66
C LEU A 169 -9.13 -6.73 22.76
N LYS A 170 -10.39 -6.40 22.96
CA LYS A 170 -11.49 -7.36 23.06
C LYS A 170 -12.15 -7.54 21.68
N VAL A 171 -12.41 -8.80 21.33
CA VAL A 171 -13.09 -9.17 20.09
C VAL A 171 -14.58 -8.96 20.22
N ILE A 172 -15.18 -8.12 19.39
CA ILE A 172 -16.63 -7.88 19.37
C ILE A 172 -17.37 -8.71 18.31
N ARG A 173 -16.66 -9.17 17.29
CA ARG A 173 -17.20 -10.07 16.26
C ARG A 173 -16.30 -11.29 16.14
N PRO A 174 -16.84 -12.52 16.15
CA PRO A 174 -16.03 -13.73 16.01
C PRO A 174 -15.28 -13.68 14.68
N THR A 175 -14.04 -14.18 14.71
CA THR A 175 -13.15 -14.23 13.55
C THR A 175 -12.70 -15.64 13.28
N VAL A 176 -12.38 -15.95 12.01
CA VAL A 176 -11.87 -17.25 11.60
C VAL A 176 -10.36 -17.20 11.34
N MET A 177 -9.75 -18.37 11.26
CA MET A 177 -8.34 -18.50 10.93
C MET A 177 -8.03 -17.84 9.59
N ASP A 178 -6.88 -17.19 9.48
CA ASP A 178 -6.36 -16.46 8.30
C ASP A 178 -7.16 -15.21 7.88
N GLN A 179 -8.16 -14.83 8.65
CA GLN A 179 -8.91 -13.59 8.43
C GLN A 179 -8.06 -12.37 8.80
N VAL A 180 -8.12 -11.32 7.97
CA VAL A 180 -7.53 -10.02 8.30
C VAL A 180 -8.32 -9.38 9.44
N LEU A 181 -7.61 -9.00 10.49
CA LEU A 181 -8.20 -8.34 11.64
C LEU A 181 -8.32 -6.84 11.36
N THR A 182 -9.53 -6.34 11.42
CA THR A 182 -9.84 -4.92 11.18
C THR A 182 -10.20 -4.21 12.49
N PRO A 183 -10.08 -2.88 12.57
CA PRO A 183 -10.52 -2.13 13.74
C PRO A 183 -11.98 -2.40 14.14
N GLN A 184 -12.84 -2.74 13.16
CA GLN A 184 -14.26 -3.04 13.41
C GLN A 184 -14.51 -4.38 14.14
N HIS A 185 -13.50 -5.25 14.24
CA HIS A 185 -13.59 -6.49 15.01
C HIS A 185 -13.25 -6.31 16.48
N LEU A 186 -12.71 -5.16 16.86
CA LEU A 186 -12.07 -4.95 18.15
C LEU A 186 -12.66 -3.76 18.91
N GLU A 187 -12.61 -3.82 20.22
CA GLU A 187 -12.85 -2.70 21.13
C GLU A 187 -11.87 -2.73 22.29
N GLN A 188 -11.75 -1.65 23.02
CA GLN A 188 -10.96 -1.58 24.24
C GLN A 188 -11.46 -2.62 25.24
N ALA A 189 -10.55 -3.43 25.79
CA ALA A 189 -10.91 -4.37 26.86
C ALA A 189 -11.32 -3.60 28.13
N GLU A 190 -12.38 -4.03 28.77
CA GLU A 190 -12.81 -3.45 30.04
C GLU A 190 -11.81 -3.85 31.13
N VAL A 191 -11.15 -2.87 31.71
CA VAL A 191 -10.18 -3.06 32.83
C VAL A 191 -10.85 -2.85 34.17
N VAL A 192 -11.98 -2.10 34.18
CA VAL A 192 -12.80 -1.85 35.36
C VAL A 192 -14.25 -2.13 34.97
N ARG A 193 -14.96 -2.92 35.76
CA ARG A 193 -16.39 -3.22 35.60
C ARG A 193 -17.24 -2.42 36.59
N LYS A 194 -18.50 -2.23 36.25
CA LYS A 194 -19.46 -1.66 37.19
C LYS A 194 -19.56 -2.52 38.47
N GLY A 195 -19.43 -1.89 39.63
CA GLY A 195 -19.42 -2.57 40.93
C GLY A 195 -18.02 -2.92 41.45
N ASP A 196 -16.98 -2.84 40.61
CA ASP A 196 -15.63 -3.12 41.05
C ASP A 196 -15.16 -2.11 42.10
N GLN A 197 -14.44 -2.63 43.12
CA GLN A 197 -13.71 -1.78 44.02
C GLN A 197 -12.45 -1.27 43.35
N VAL A 198 -12.26 0.05 43.40
CA VAL A 198 -11.14 0.73 42.74
C VAL A 198 -10.42 1.67 43.72
N VAL A 199 -9.16 1.91 43.44
CA VAL A 199 -8.38 2.94 44.14
C VAL A 199 -8.46 4.23 43.35
N ILE A 200 -9.09 5.26 43.93
CA ILE A 200 -9.14 6.61 43.36
C ILE A 200 -7.87 7.32 43.78
N THR A 201 -7.03 7.71 42.82
CA THR A 201 -5.84 8.52 43.03
C THR A 201 -6.13 9.94 42.56
N ALA A 202 -5.91 10.92 43.42
CA ALA A 202 -5.98 12.33 43.08
C ALA A 202 -4.56 12.94 43.21
N ARG A 203 -4.09 13.63 42.16
CA ARG A 203 -2.76 14.23 42.15
C ARG A 203 -2.85 15.74 41.94
N SER A 204 -2.10 16.48 42.76
CA SER A 204 -1.91 17.92 42.62
C SER A 204 -0.43 18.24 42.89
N GLY A 205 0.32 18.53 41.84
CA GLY A 205 1.78 18.72 41.94
C GLY A 205 2.46 17.46 42.50
N THR A 206 3.15 17.63 43.62
CA THR A 206 3.86 16.56 44.34
C THR A 206 2.93 15.76 45.29
N LEU A 207 1.71 16.25 45.57
CA LEU A 207 0.78 15.61 46.49
C LEU A 207 -0.04 14.55 45.75
N SER A 208 -0.09 13.34 46.32
CA SER A 208 -0.94 12.25 45.85
C SER A 208 -1.76 11.68 47.00
N VAL A 209 -3.07 11.65 46.82
CA VAL A 209 -4.02 11.08 47.79
C VAL A 209 -4.71 9.87 47.18
N ARG A 210 -4.81 8.78 47.93
CA ARG A 210 -5.48 7.55 47.50
C ARG A 210 -6.70 7.28 48.40
N MET A 211 -7.80 6.90 47.76
CA MET A 211 -9.08 6.65 48.47
C MET A 211 -9.77 5.44 47.88
N PRO A 212 -10.46 4.60 48.67
CA PRO A 212 -11.25 3.52 48.15
C PRO A 212 -12.49 4.05 47.43
N GLY A 213 -12.85 3.44 46.30
CA GLY A 213 -14.02 3.78 45.52
C GLY A 213 -14.70 2.55 44.95
N GLU A 214 -15.88 2.73 44.40
CA GLU A 214 -16.69 1.76 43.67
C GLU A 214 -16.98 2.30 42.28
N ALA A 215 -16.68 1.55 41.25
CA ALA A 215 -16.98 1.92 39.87
C ALA A 215 -18.49 1.85 39.62
N LEU A 216 -19.09 2.94 39.16
CA LEU A 216 -20.48 3.03 38.79
C LEU A 216 -20.74 2.74 37.30
N SER A 217 -19.70 2.72 36.49
CA SER A 217 -19.73 2.35 35.08
C SER A 217 -18.47 1.55 34.73
N LYS A 218 -18.56 0.73 33.68
CA LYS A 218 -17.42 0.04 33.11
C LYS A 218 -16.51 0.98 32.35
N GLY A 219 -15.24 0.62 32.16
CA GLY A 219 -14.31 1.35 31.30
C GLY A 219 -13.04 0.59 30.98
N GLY A 220 -12.52 0.86 29.80
CA GLY A 220 -11.20 0.44 29.34
C GLY A 220 -10.09 1.36 29.84
N GLN A 221 -8.85 1.03 29.53
CA GLN A 221 -7.69 1.84 29.87
C GLN A 221 -7.81 3.25 29.25
N SER A 222 -7.46 4.28 30.03
CA SER A 222 -7.58 5.69 29.65
C SER A 222 -9.01 6.22 29.49
N GLU A 223 -10.02 5.42 29.65
CA GLU A 223 -11.42 5.83 29.58
C GLU A 223 -11.86 6.53 30.86
N GLN A 224 -12.76 7.53 30.74
CA GLN A 224 -13.31 8.23 31.88
C GLN A 224 -14.60 7.56 32.37
N ILE A 225 -14.61 7.14 33.64
CA ILE A 225 -15.74 6.47 34.28
C ILE A 225 -16.25 7.25 35.49
N ARG A 226 -17.49 6.95 35.91
CA ARG A 226 -18.02 7.45 37.16
C ARG A 226 -17.65 6.50 38.30
N VAL A 227 -17.12 7.06 39.37
CA VAL A 227 -16.70 6.32 40.57
C VAL A 227 -17.27 6.98 41.81
N ARG A 228 -17.80 6.18 42.72
CA ARG A 228 -18.27 6.62 44.04
C ARG A 228 -17.15 6.45 45.05
N ASN A 229 -16.72 7.51 45.70
CA ASN A 229 -15.82 7.44 46.85
C ASN A 229 -16.55 6.77 48.02
N LEU A 230 -15.99 5.68 48.57
CA LEU A 230 -16.66 4.91 49.65
C LEU A 230 -16.70 5.66 50.97
N ASN A 231 -15.76 6.57 51.25
CA ASN A 231 -15.69 7.35 52.46
C ASN A 231 -16.67 8.52 52.43
N SER A 232 -16.58 9.36 51.40
CA SER A 232 -17.38 10.61 51.29
C SER A 232 -18.73 10.42 50.59
N LYS A 233 -19.01 9.23 50.01
CA LYS A 233 -20.16 8.89 49.18
C LYS A 233 -20.35 9.79 47.93
N ARG A 234 -19.42 10.69 47.66
CA ARG A 234 -19.44 11.56 46.47
C ARG A 234 -19.11 10.78 45.21
N VAL A 235 -19.79 11.14 44.13
CA VAL A 235 -19.52 10.58 42.79
C VAL A 235 -18.58 11.54 42.06
N VAL A 236 -17.48 11.01 41.55
CA VAL A 236 -16.47 11.72 40.74
C VAL A 236 -16.28 11.07 39.39
N LYS A 237 -15.85 11.85 38.40
CA LYS A 237 -15.38 11.31 37.13
C LYS A 237 -13.87 11.06 37.27
N ALA A 238 -13.42 9.86 36.95
CA ALA A 238 -12.04 9.45 37.05
C ALA A 238 -11.64 8.70 35.78
N ARG A 239 -10.38 8.85 35.37
CA ARG A 239 -9.79 8.13 34.26
C ARG A 239 -9.23 6.79 34.74
N VAL A 240 -9.53 5.70 34.04
CA VAL A 240 -8.96 4.40 34.31
C VAL A 240 -7.47 4.39 33.97
N THR A 241 -6.60 4.09 34.93
CA THR A 241 -5.14 4.02 34.74
C THR A 241 -4.64 2.57 34.74
N GLY A 242 -5.47 1.60 35.15
CA GLY A 242 -5.17 0.19 35.17
C GLY A 242 -6.23 -0.62 35.89
N PRO A 243 -6.07 -1.93 36.01
CA PRO A 243 -6.99 -2.81 36.73
C PRO A 243 -7.20 -2.33 38.17
N GLY A 244 -8.45 -1.99 38.50
CA GLY A 244 -8.82 -1.49 39.82
C GLY A 244 -8.21 -0.12 40.18
N GLN A 245 -7.69 0.65 39.24
CA GLN A 245 -7.04 1.94 39.49
C GLN A 245 -7.66 3.03 38.61
N VAL A 246 -7.98 4.14 39.25
CA VAL A 246 -8.52 5.32 38.55
C VAL A 246 -7.90 6.60 39.09
N GLU A 247 -7.76 7.60 38.24
CA GLU A 247 -7.17 8.89 38.59
C GLU A 247 -8.14 10.03 38.31
N VAL A 248 -8.23 10.96 39.24
CA VAL A 248 -9.01 12.20 39.11
C VAL A 248 -8.04 13.34 38.83
N ALA A 249 -8.30 14.04 37.71
CA ALA A 249 -7.62 15.32 37.44
C ALA A 249 -8.19 16.39 38.39
N MET A 250 -7.32 17.08 39.09
CA MET A 250 -7.64 18.25 39.90
C MET A 250 -7.31 19.53 39.14
#